data_366d85a939bdf68763669612f0f0de8d
#
_entry.id   366d85a939bdf68763669612f0f0de8d
#
_cell.length_a   1.000
_cell.length_b   1.000
_cell.length_c   1.000
_cell.angle_alpha   90.00
_cell.angle_beta   90.00
_cell.angle_gamma   90.00
#
_symmetry.space_group_name_H-M   'P 1'
#
loop_
_entity.id
_entity.type
_entity.pdbx_description
1 polymer ?
#
loop_
_entity_poly.entity_id
_entity_poly.type
_entity_poly.pdbx_seq_one_letter_code
_entity_poly.pdbx_strand_id
1 'polypeptide(L)'
;MQHYKLLKLNYCLVILSFFSITSSYAQDPEGNNLKVSDSTKSGELLKQIGNGFFPTKVWNFDLRYLIKFNQYEGFRTGLGGITNDKFSEKYRIDSYLVYGFKDDSFKYKLGGGFRINKDTKTWFNISYVDDLKETGSSAYITDTRSFSFFEPRLLNIDLFHKHITSSISLEHEITPELYTKTELAISNIRPTYAYNYNLNGQKYNDFETTTAKIALQWDPFNTSEKNKEGATIKNEGYPKFTLQYTKSFRDVLNADFNFSKLDFRTIHKIKHNKHSYTIGTLSAGIAHGNTPLTHLYHAYPNNITKETILQRFSVAGINSFETMYFNEFFSDRFSTLVVKHYVKPFAIAKHFNPQLVLVTRYAVGNMNNISRHENVNFGTLEQGYTESGFEINKLLFGFGLSGTYRYGAYHLPNEEDNIAIKFTFNITL
;
A
#
# COMPACT_ATOMS: atom_id res chain seq x y z
N MET A 1 22.58 24.37 -18.19
CA MET A 1 21.77 24.88 -17.05
C MET A 1 20.45 25.56 -17.47
N GLN A 2 20.38 26.29 -18.58
CA GLN A 2 19.15 26.94 -19.09
C GLN A 2 18.10 25.96 -19.64
N HIS A 3 18.49 24.87 -20.29
CA HIS A 3 17.56 23.84 -20.81
C HIS A 3 16.80 23.10 -19.69
N TYR A 4 17.40 22.92 -18.54
CA TYR A 4 16.76 22.26 -17.38
C TYR A 4 15.63 23.11 -16.75
N LYS A 5 15.74 24.45 -16.79
CA LYS A 5 14.69 25.34 -16.27
C LYS A 5 13.46 25.40 -17.20
N LEU A 6 13.66 25.34 -18.50
CA LEU A 6 12.57 25.32 -19.52
C LEU A 6 11.78 24.01 -19.47
N LEU A 7 12.42 22.85 -19.28
CA LEU A 7 11.73 21.59 -19.11
C LEU A 7 10.84 21.59 -17.85
N LYS A 8 11.36 22.10 -16.71
CA LYS A 8 10.56 22.20 -15.47
C LYS A 8 9.33 23.09 -15.61
N LEU A 9 9.44 24.20 -16.35
CA LEU A 9 8.32 25.12 -16.56
C LEU A 9 7.21 24.50 -17.43
N ASN A 10 7.58 23.75 -18.47
CA ASN A 10 6.63 23.08 -19.35
C ASN A 10 5.89 21.92 -18.63
N TYR A 11 6.53 21.20 -17.73
CA TYR A 11 5.86 20.15 -16.94
C TYR A 11 4.85 20.72 -15.92
N CYS A 12 5.16 21.85 -15.27
CA CYS A 12 4.19 22.54 -14.40
C CYS A 12 2.96 23.03 -15.17
N LEU A 13 3.14 23.50 -16.42
CA LEU A 13 2.04 23.93 -17.28
C LEU A 13 1.16 22.76 -17.74
N VAL A 14 1.72 21.60 -18.02
CA VAL A 14 0.95 20.38 -18.37
C VAL A 14 0.14 19.88 -17.18
N ILE A 15 0.68 19.93 -15.96
CA ILE A 15 -0.05 19.54 -14.74
C ILE A 15 -1.18 20.54 -14.44
N LEU A 16 -0.94 21.83 -14.59
CA LEU A 16 -1.97 22.87 -14.44
C LEU A 16 -3.08 22.76 -15.50
N SER A 17 -2.75 22.39 -16.73
CA SER A 17 -3.76 22.17 -17.79
C SER A 17 -4.62 20.94 -17.54
N PHE A 18 -4.09 19.90 -16.90
CA PHE A 18 -4.88 18.73 -16.49
C PHE A 18 -5.88 19.08 -15.39
N PHE A 19 -5.50 19.94 -14.43
CA PHE A 19 -6.41 20.45 -13.38
C PHE A 19 -7.51 21.38 -13.93
N SER A 20 -7.24 22.14 -14.98
CA SER A 20 -8.24 23.02 -15.62
C SER A 20 -9.29 22.26 -16.43
N ILE A 21 -8.95 21.10 -16.99
CA ILE A 21 -9.90 20.26 -17.75
C ILE A 21 -10.93 19.61 -16.80
N THR A 22 -10.56 19.28 -15.57
CA THR A 22 -11.49 18.68 -14.58
C THR A 22 -12.47 19.70 -14.00
N SER A 23 -12.12 21.00 -13.99
CA SER A 23 -12.99 22.07 -13.48
C SER A 23 -14.11 22.47 -14.45
N SER A 24 -13.97 22.18 -15.74
CA SER A 24 -14.95 22.56 -16.77
C SER A 24 -16.17 21.65 -16.87
N TYR A 25 -16.15 20.49 -16.21
CA TYR A 25 -17.29 19.56 -16.20
C TYR A 25 -18.22 19.71 -14.98
N ALA A 26 -17.95 20.67 -14.10
CA ALA A 26 -18.72 20.86 -12.86
C ALA A 26 -19.79 21.98 -12.91
N GLN A 27 -20.02 22.61 -14.05
CA GLN A 27 -21.03 23.67 -14.18
C GLN A 27 -21.86 23.46 -15.44
N ASP A 28 -22.99 22.78 -15.29
CA ASP A 28 -24.16 22.98 -16.12
C ASP A 28 -25.44 22.84 -15.28
N PRO A 29 -26.12 23.94 -14.96
CA PRO A 29 -27.38 23.90 -14.26
C PRO A 29 -28.51 24.17 -15.26
N GLU A 30 -28.94 23.17 -16.03
CA GLU A 30 -30.33 23.19 -16.55
C GLU A 30 -30.70 21.84 -17.14
N GLY A 31 -31.86 21.34 -16.69
CA GLY A 31 -32.36 20.03 -16.97
C GLY A 31 -32.57 19.72 -18.44
N ASN A 32 -32.17 18.57 -18.86
CA ASN A 32 -32.79 17.82 -19.92
C ASN A 32 -32.58 16.32 -19.69
N ASN A 33 -33.64 15.58 -19.95
CA ASN A 33 -33.78 14.14 -19.85
C ASN A 33 -32.56 13.33 -20.36
N LEU A 34 -31.56 13.12 -19.52
CA LEU A 34 -30.48 12.18 -19.78
C LEU A 34 -30.99 10.78 -19.53
N LYS A 35 -31.01 10.00 -20.60
CA LYS A 35 -31.40 8.58 -20.58
C LYS A 35 -30.65 7.82 -19.51
N VAL A 36 -31.34 6.97 -18.76
CA VAL A 36 -30.84 6.12 -17.66
C VAL A 36 -29.57 5.32 -18.00
N SER A 37 -29.23 5.17 -19.30
CA SER A 37 -28.01 4.47 -19.74
C SER A 37 -26.69 5.26 -19.56
N ASP A 38 -26.72 6.60 -19.46
CA ASP A 38 -25.51 7.40 -19.34
C ASP A 38 -25.08 7.58 -17.88
N SER A 39 -26.04 7.57 -16.95
CA SER A 39 -25.74 7.65 -15.51
C SER A 39 -25.02 6.40 -14.98
N THR A 40 -25.32 5.22 -15.51
CA THR A 40 -24.64 3.96 -15.15
C THR A 40 -23.22 3.92 -15.70
N LYS A 41 -22.97 4.38 -16.91
CA LYS A 41 -21.60 4.45 -17.49
C LYS A 41 -20.71 5.45 -16.77
N SER A 42 -21.25 6.61 -16.42
CA SER A 42 -20.51 7.61 -15.63
C SER A 42 -20.18 7.11 -14.24
N GLY A 43 -21.08 6.37 -13.59
CA GLY A 43 -20.84 5.74 -12.28
C GLY A 43 -19.76 4.66 -12.33
N GLU A 44 -19.75 3.83 -13.37
CA GLU A 44 -18.68 2.82 -13.56
C GLU A 44 -17.33 3.46 -13.85
N LEU A 45 -17.28 4.52 -14.66
CA LEU A 45 -16.06 5.26 -14.93
C LEU A 45 -15.48 5.88 -13.65
N LEU A 46 -16.32 6.57 -12.87
CA LEU A 46 -15.90 7.15 -11.59
C LEU A 46 -15.39 6.08 -10.61
N LYS A 47 -16.04 4.92 -10.55
CA LYS A 47 -15.60 3.80 -9.72
C LYS A 47 -14.25 3.24 -10.19
N GLN A 48 -14.00 3.15 -11.49
CA GLN A 48 -12.71 2.69 -12.03
C GLN A 48 -11.59 3.71 -11.77
N ILE A 49 -11.88 5.01 -11.94
CA ILE A 49 -10.93 6.08 -11.58
C ILE A 49 -10.66 6.05 -10.07
N GLY A 50 -11.68 5.87 -9.23
CA GLY A 50 -11.55 5.71 -7.78
C GLY A 50 -10.67 4.52 -7.38
N ASN A 51 -10.65 3.46 -8.20
CA ASN A 51 -9.74 2.33 -8.05
C ASN A 51 -8.34 2.56 -8.69
N GLY A 52 -8.07 3.75 -9.23
CA GLY A 52 -6.79 4.12 -9.82
C GLY A 52 -6.59 3.62 -11.25
N PHE A 53 -7.66 3.29 -11.97
CA PHE A 53 -7.58 2.94 -13.38
C PHE A 53 -8.30 3.96 -14.26
N PHE A 54 -7.66 4.31 -15.37
CA PHE A 54 -8.30 5.00 -16.46
C PHE A 54 -8.60 3.99 -17.59
N PRO A 55 -9.87 3.59 -17.79
CA PRO A 55 -10.23 2.58 -18.76
C PRO A 55 -10.21 3.11 -20.18
N THR A 56 -9.66 2.33 -21.10
CA THR A 56 -9.78 2.53 -22.53
C THR A 56 -10.44 1.31 -23.21
N LYS A 57 -10.48 1.30 -24.54
CA LYS A 57 -11.15 0.23 -25.29
C LYS A 57 -10.59 -1.18 -24.96
N VAL A 58 -9.26 -1.32 -24.81
CA VAL A 58 -8.61 -2.62 -24.61
C VAL A 58 -7.63 -2.65 -23.45
N TRP A 59 -7.32 -1.49 -22.86
CA TRP A 59 -6.32 -1.30 -21.82
C TRP A 59 -6.83 -0.40 -20.72
N ASN A 60 -6.59 -0.77 -19.45
CA ASN A 60 -6.85 0.05 -18.29
C ASN A 60 -5.53 0.63 -17.81
N PHE A 61 -5.30 1.93 -18.03
CA PHE A 61 -4.12 2.62 -17.54
C PHE A 61 -4.14 2.69 -16.01
N ASP A 62 -3.04 2.34 -15.39
CA ASP A 62 -2.85 2.48 -13.96
C ASP A 62 -2.30 3.86 -13.63
N LEU A 63 -3.14 4.71 -13.08
CA LEU A 63 -2.82 6.10 -12.76
C LEU A 63 -1.74 6.22 -11.68
N ARG A 64 -1.48 5.16 -10.91
CA ARG A 64 -0.42 5.13 -9.88
C ARG A 64 0.99 5.20 -10.44
N TYR A 65 1.18 4.94 -11.74
CA TYR A 65 2.50 5.04 -12.39
C TYR A 65 2.76 6.42 -13.00
N LEU A 66 1.74 7.31 -13.11
CA LEU A 66 1.88 8.59 -13.74
C LEU A 66 2.89 9.50 -13.02
N ILE A 67 2.77 9.60 -11.71
CA ILE A 67 3.67 10.38 -10.89
C ILE A 67 3.73 9.84 -9.46
N LYS A 68 4.94 9.67 -8.94
CA LYS A 68 5.24 9.36 -7.54
C LYS A 68 6.47 10.13 -7.10
N PHE A 69 6.64 10.22 -5.80
CA PHE A 69 7.86 10.76 -5.21
C PHE A 69 8.31 9.85 -4.07
N ASN A 70 9.61 9.60 -3.98
CA ASN A 70 10.26 8.99 -2.82
C ASN A 70 11.69 9.55 -2.67
N GLN A 71 12.31 9.34 -1.51
CA GLN A 71 13.62 9.91 -1.20
C GLN A 71 14.75 9.36 -2.07
N TYR A 72 14.61 8.13 -2.56
CA TYR A 72 15.64 7.47 -3.37
C TYR A 72 15.60 7.92 -4.83
N GLU A 73 14.43 7.84 -5.47
CA GLU A 73 14.24 8.14 -6.90
C GLU A 73 13.98 9.63 -7.17
N GLY A 74 13.63 10.41 -6.14
CA GLY A 74 13.03 11.72 -6.33
C GLY A 74 11.65 11.61 -6.96
N PHE A 75 11.40 12.39 -8.01
CA PHE A 75 10.22 12.18 -8.83
C PHE A 75 10.39 10.91 -9.68
N ARG A 76 9.31 10.14 -9.76
CA ARG A 76 9.18 8.96 -10.60
C ARG A 76 7.94 9.12 -11.47
N THR A 77 8.08 8.97 -12.78
CA THR A 77 6.98 9.10 -13.74
C THR A 77 7.03 7.99 -14.78
N GLY A 78 5.89 7.63 -15.33
CA GLY A 78 5.80 6.66 -16.40
C GLY A 78 4.37 6.24 -16.68
N LEU A 79 4.22 5.14 -17.35
CA LEU A 79 2.95 4.56 -17.75
C LEU A 79 2.91 3.07 -17.42
N GLY A 80 1.73 2.59 -17.12
CA GLY A 80 1.48 1.18 -16.90
C GLY A 80 -0.01 0.87 -16.90
N GLY A 81 -0.33 -0.40 -16.82
CA GLY A 81 -1.72 -0.82 -16.79
C GLY A 81 -1.89 -2.31 -17.09
N ILE A 82 -3.12 -2.67 -17.33
CA ILE A 82 -3.54 -4.05 -17.60
C ILE A 82 -4.58 -4.08 -18.72
N THR A 83 -4.52 -5.08 -19.57
CA THR A 83 -5.57 -5.33 -20.56
C THR A 83 -6.89 -5.68 -19.89
N ASN A 84 -8.00 -5.32 -20.54
CA ASN A 84 -9.35 -5.64 -20.06
C ASN A 84 -10.00 -6.78 -20.86
N ASP A 85 -11.20 -7.21 -20.46
CA ASP A 85 -11.91 -8.31 -21.11
C ASP A 85 -12.31 -8.04 -22.57
N LYS A 86 -12.29 -6.74 -23.04
CA LYS A 86 -12.47 -6.41 -24.46
C LYS A 86 -11.23 -6.74 -25.29
N PHE A 87 -10.05 -6.77 -24.70
CA PHE A 87 -8.85 -7.29 -25.35
C PHE A 87 -8.94 -8.80 -25.48
N SER A 88 -9.16 -9.49 -24.35
CA SER A 88 -9.33 -10.94 -24.30
C SER A 88 -9.90 -11.38 -22.96
N GLU A 89 -10.87 -12.29 -22.97
CA GLU A 89 -11.33 -12.95 -21.75
C GLU A 89 -10.36 -14.02 -21.23
N LYS A 90 -9.47 -14.54 -22.09
CA LYS A 90 -8.51 -15.61 -21.77
C LYS A 90 -7.13 -15.12 -21.40
N TYR A 91 -6.68 -14.02 -21.99
CA TYR A 91 -5.32 -13.51 -21.84
C TYR A 91 -5.34 -12.12 -21.24
N ARG A 92 -4.39 -11.86 -20.35
CA ARG A 92 -4.13 -10.50 -19.85
C ARG A 92 -2.65 -10.18 -19.96
N ILE A 93 -2.35 -8.92 -20.21
CA ILE A 93 -1.01 -8.34 -20.14
C ILE A 93 -1.06 -7.29 -19.05
N ASP A 94 -0.09 -7.31 -18.14
CA ASP A 94 0.06 -6.38 -17.02
C ASP A 94 1.51 -5.85 -17.05
N SER A 95 1.69 -4.58 -17.41
CA SER A 95 3.02 -4.03 -17.58
C SER A 95 3.08 -2.57 -17.17
N TYR A 96 4.28 -2.12 -16.80
CA TYR A 96 4.60 -0.71 -16.63
C TYR A 96 6.06 -0.44 -16.99
N LEU A 97 6.32 0.83 -17.33
CA LEU A 97 7.64 1.41 -17.49
C LEU A 97 7.64 2.78 -16.81
N VAL A 98 8.54 3.00 -15.88
CA VAL A 98 8.69 4.24 -15.13
C VAL A 98 10.16 4.64 -15.04
N TYR A 99 10.41 5.93 -14.88
CA TYR A 99 11.75 6.51 -14.75
C TYR A 99 11.87 7.31 -13.48
N GLY A 100 12.92 7.07 -12.70
CA GLY A 100 13.28 7.84 -11.52
C GLY A 100 14.29 8.93 -11.89
N PHE A 101 14.00 10.18 -11.54
CA PHE A 101 14.81 11.32 -11.97
C PHE A 101 16.07 11.54 -11.12
N LYS A 102 16.10 11.04 -9.90
CA LYS A 102 17.26 11.22 -9.00
C LYS A 102 18.26 10.09 -9.12
N ASP A 103 17.78 8.87 -9.38
CA ASP A 103 18.64 7.70 -9.54
C ASP A 103 18.90 7.33 -11.03
N ASP A 104 18.42 8.18 -11.97
CA ASP A 104 18.60 8.06 -13.42
C ASP A 104 18.35 6.64 -13.97
N SER A 105 17.30 5.98 -13.48
CA SER A 105 17.06 4.56 -13.75
C SER A 105 15.64 4.28 -14.19
N PHE A 106 15.49 3.41 -15.19
CA PHE A 106 14.20 2.83 -15.53
C PHE A 106 13.86 1.67 -14.58
N LYS A 107 12.58 1.54 -14.25
CA LYS A 107 12.00 0.39 -13.59
C LYS A 107 10.82 -0.08 -14.41
N TYR A 108 10.63 -1.39 -14.47
CA TYR A 108 9.61 -1.95 -15.35
C TYR A 108 9.09 -3.29 -14.85
N LYS A 109 7.90 -3.60 -15.32
CA LYS A 109 7.27 -4.91 -15.18
C LYS A 109 6.78 -5.37 -16.54
N LEU A 110 7.03 -6.63 -16.83
CA LEU A 110 6.40 -7.36 -17.92
C LEU A 110 5.66 -8.55 -17.30
N GLY A 111 4.35 -8.58 -17.45
CA GLY A 111 3.50 -9.64 -16.91
C GLY A 111 2.50 -10.12 -17.94
N GLY A 112 2.20 -11.40 -17.87
CA GLY A 112 1.16 -12.03 -18.67
C GLY A 112 0.35 -13.01 -17.85
N GLY A 113 -0.92 -13.17 -18.19
CA GLY A 113 -1.81 -14.11 -17.52
C GLY A 113 -2.67 -14.89 -18.52
N PHE A 114 -2.94 -16.12 -18.17
CA PHE A 114 -3.85 -17.00 -18.88
C PHE A 114 -4.95 -17.44 -17.93
N ARG A 115 -6.22 -17.25 -18.33
CA ARG A 115 -7.38 -17.66 -17.55
C ARG A 115 -7.67 -19.14 -17.81
N ILE A 116 -7.46 -19.97 -16.80
CA ILE A 116 -7.71 -21.41 -16.86
C ILE A 116 -9.20 -21.67 -16.73
N ASN A 117 -9.88 -20.99 -15.81
CA ASN A 117 -11.31 -21.14 -15.55
C ASN A 117 -11.96 -19.79 -15.28
N LYS A 118 -13.13 -19.53 -15.91
CA LYS A 118 -13.87 -18.28 -15.78
C LYS A 118 -14.71 -18.24 -14.51
N ASP A 119 -15.33 -19.35 -14.14
CA ASP A 119 -16.26 -19.43 -13.00
C ASP A 119 -15.52 -19.25 -11.67
N THR A 120 -14.38 -19.92 -11.52
CA THR A 120 -13.51 -19.85 -10.35
C THR A 120 -12.45 -18.75 -10.47
N LYS A 121 -12.54 -17.90 -11.51
CA LYS A 121 -11.56 -16.84 -11.80
C LYS A 121 -10.11 -17.31 -11.66
N THR A 122 -9.84 -18.52 -12.17
CA THR A 122 -8.52 -19.12 -12.06
C THR A 122 -7.60 -18.55 -13.11
N TRP A 123 -6.53 -17.90 -12.67
CA TRP A 123 -5.50 -17.32 -13.52
C TRP A 123 -4.13 -17.90 -13.22
N PHE A 124 -3.45 -18.33 -14.28
CA PHE A 124 -2.02 -18.59 -14.27
C PHE A 124 -1.29 -17.34 -14.80
N ASN A 125 -0.29 -16.85 -14.07
CA ASN A 125 0.44 -15.66 -14.44
C ASN A 125 1.94 -15.91 -14.41
N ILE A 126 2.65 -15.21 -15.29
CA ILE A 126 4.09 -15.07 -15.28
C ILE A 126 4.44 -13.58 -15.22
N SER A 127 5.48 -13.22 -14.52
CA SER A 127 5.95 -11.83 -14.50
C SER A 127 7.46 -11.73 -14.30
N TYR A 128 8.01 -10.66 -14.87
CA TYR A 128 9.35 -10.18 -14.64
C TYR A 128 9.27 -8.73 -14.17
N VAL A 129 9.94 -8.40 -13.07
CA VAL A 129 9.91 -7.07 -12.45
C VAL A 129 11.33 -6.65 -12.12
N ASP A 130 11.72 -5.45 -12.52
CA ASP A 130 12.89 -4.73 -12.04
C ASP A 130 12.41 -3.43 -11.41
N ASP A 131 12.42 -3.34 -10.08
CA ASP A 131 11.85 -2.21 -9.35
C ASP A 131 12.48 -2.04 -7.97
N LEU A 132 11.98 -1.06 -7.23
CA LEU A 132 12.28 -0.78 -5.83
C LEU A 132 11.18 -1.26 -4.91
N LYS A 133 11.57 -1.77 -3.76
CA LYS A 133 10.66 -2.13 -2.68
C LYS A 133 11.15 -1.58 -1.35
N GLU A 134 10.21 -1.13 -0.52
CA GLU A 134 10.48 -0.72 0.86
C GLU A 134 10.97 -1.91 1.69
N THR A 135 12.08 -1.72 2.43
CA THR A 135 12.63 -2.73 3.32
C THR A 135 11.72 -2.93 4.53
N GLY A 136 11.44 -4.17 4.88
CA GLY A 136 10.61 -4.53 6.05
C GLY A 136 9.10 -4.37 5.85
N SER A 137 8.65 -4.02 4.65
CA SER A 137 7.22 -3.92 4.34
C SER A 137 6.58 -5.27 4.08
N SER A 138 5.33 -5.44 4.53
CA SER A 138 4.50 -6.61 4.25
C SER A 138 3.28 -6.20 3.42
N ALA A 139 3.09 -6.86 2.28
CA ALA A 139 1.90 -6.71 1.46
C ALA A 139 0.98 -7.90 1.64
N TYR A 140 -0.30 -7.64 1.84
CA TYR A 140 -1.34 -8.66 1.96
C TYR A 140 -2.25 -8.66 0.74
N ILE A 141 -2.81 -9.81 0.40
CA ILE A 141 -3.78 -9.90 -0.71
C ILE A 141 -5.08 -9.13 -0.41
N THR A 142 -5.35 -8.83 0.87
CA THR A 142 -6.47 -7.97 1.31
C THR A 142 -6.18 -6.48 1.19
N ASP A 143 -4.96 -6.09 0.83
CA ASP A 143 -4.66 -4.68 0.61
C ASP A 143 -5.47 -4.21 -0.59
N THR A 144 -6.57 -3.54 -0.30
CA THR A 144 -7.47 -3.03 -1.33
C THR A 144 -6.74 -1.98 -2.14
N ARG A 145 -6.84 -2.15 -3.46
CA ARG A 145 -6.34 -1.15 -4.37
C ARG A 145 -7.19 0.10 -4.22
N SER A 146 -6.64 1.12 -3.60
CA SER A 146 -7.21 2.47 -3.57
C SER A 146 -6.36 3.39 -4.43
N PHE A 147 -7.01 4.28 -5.19
CA PHE A 147 -6.29 5.33 -5.87
C PHE A 147 -5.90 6.38 -4.83
N SER A 148 -4.63 6.37 -4.50
CA SER A 148 -3.98 7.47 -3.82
C SER A 148 -2.97 8.04 -4.80
N PHE A 149 -3.18 9.26 -5.29
CA PHE A 149 -2.19 10.00 -6.08
C PHE A 149 -0.85 10.08 -5.34
N PHE A 150 -0.93 9.88 -4.05
CA PHE A 150 0.17 10.14 -3.16
C PHE A 150 0.14 9.11 -2.03
N GLU A 151 1.14 8.25 -2.00
CA GLU A 151 1.36 7.40 -0.83
C GLU A 151 2.21 8.18 0.17
N PRO A 152 1.61 8.67 1.28
CA PRO A 152 2.26 9.64 2.17
C PRO A 152 3.59 9.16 2.72
N ARG A 153 3.67 7.87 3.04
CA ARG A 153 4.85 7.25 3.61
C ARG A 153 6.06 7.26 2.66
N LEU A 154 5.83 7.12 1.34
CA LEU A 154 6.91 7.09 0.35
C LEU A 154 7.76 8.36 0.33
N LEU A 155 7.21 9.50 0.74
CA LEU A 155 7.97 10.75 0.85
C LEU A 155 9.13 10.68 1.83
N ASN A 156 8.98 9.85 2.84
CA ASN A 156 9.83 9.85 4.03
C ASN A 156 10.66 8.57 4.17
N ILE A 157 10.32 7.51 3.43
CA ILE A 157 11.06 6.25 3.44
C ILE A 157 12.42 6.45 2.76
N ASP A 158 13.47 5.94 3.37
CA ASP A 158 14.85 5.97 2.87
C ASP A 158 15.44 4.57 2.66
N LEU A 159 14.96 3.55 3.39
CA LEU A 159 15.43 2.19 3.20
C LEU A 159 14.66 1.44 2.12
N PHE A 160 15.18 1.51 0.91
CA PHE A 160 14.71 0.70 -0.21
C PHE A 160 15.72 -0.39 -0.57
N HIS A 161 15.24 -1.41 -1.24
CA HIS A 161 16.08 -2.35 -1.97
C HIS A 161 15.60 -2.48 -3.41
N LYS A 162 16.56 -2.57 -4.32
CA LYS A 162 16.32 -2.98 -5.71
C LYS A 162 16.03 -4.46 -5.72
N HIS A 163 15.11 -4.88 -6.56
CA HIS A 163 14.86 -6.30 -6.79
C HIS A 163 14.59 -6.57 -8.26
N ILE A 164 15.22 -7.63 -8.76
CA ILE A 164 14.89 -8.22 -10.04
C ILE A 164 14.21 -9.54 -9.73
N THR A 165 12.91 -9.65 -10.06
CA THR A 165 12.10 -10.81 -9.67
C THR A 165 11.42 -11.43 -10.88
N SER A 166 11.68 -12.72 -11.11
CA SER A 166 10.90 -13.56 -12.01
C SER A 166 9.94 -14.40 -11.20
N SER A 167 8.67 -14.42 -11.56
CA SER A 167 7.67 -15.19 -10.82
C SER A 167 6.63 -15.86 -11.71
N ILE A 168 6.11 -16.96 -11.21
CA ILE A 168 4.89 -17.61 -11.71
C ILE A 168 3.88 -17.65 -10.57
N SER A 169 2.60 -17.45 -10.87
CA SER A 169 1.56 -17.52 -9.85
C SER A 169 0.25 -18.10 -10.37
N LEU A 170 -0.47 -18.72 -9.45
CA LEU A 170 -1.83 -19.22 -9.65
C LEU A 170 -2.76 -18.48 -8.70
N GLU A 171 -3.73 -17.77 -9.26
CA GLU A 171 -4.82 -17.12 -8.53
C GLU A 171 -6.08 -17.99 -8.70
N HIS A 172 -6.81 -18.20 -7.62
CA HIS A 172 -7.99 -19.07 -7.64
C HIS A 172 -9.03 -18.66 -6.62
N GLU A 173 -10.26 -18.41 -7.05
CA GLU A 173 -11.42 -18.21 -6.20
C GLU A 173 -12.07 -19.58 -5.93
N ILE A 174 -11.71 -20.23 -4.80
CA ILE A 174 -12.22 -21.56 -4.42
C ILE A 174 -13.71 -21.48 -4.18
N THR A 175 -14.14 -20.48 -3.41
CA THR A 175 -15.54 -20.07 -3.22
C THR A 175 -15.62 -18.54 -3.31
N PRO A 176 -16.83 -17.93 -3.41
CA PRO A 176 -16.98 -16.48 -3.39
C PRO A 176 -16.36 -15.78 -2.16
N GLU A 177 -16.22 -16.54 -1.06
CA GLU A 177 -15.67 -16.08 0.22
C GLU A 177 -14.19 -16.45 0.41
N LEU A 178 -13.63 -17.39 -0.40
CA LEU A 178 -12.27 -17.90 -0.24
C LEU A 178 -11.46 -17.72 -1.53
N TYR A 179 -10.54 -16.79 -1.50
CA TYR A 179 -9.58 -16.53 -2.57
C TYR A 179 -8.17 -16.99 -2.17
N THR A 180 -7.47 -17.60 -3.10
CA THR A 180 -6.10 -18.09 -2.90
C THR A 180 -5.16 -17.57 -3.98
N LYS A 181 -3.90 -17.34 -3.59
CA LYS A 181 -2.80 -17.07 -4.51
C LYS A 181 -1.58 -17.87 -4.09
N THR A 182 -1.09 -18.71 -5.02
CA THR A 182 0.19 -19.40 -4.87
C THR A 182 1.19 -18.74 -5.81
N GLU A 183 2.42 -18.51 -5.36
CA GLU A 183 3.47 -17.84 -6.13
C GLU A 183 4.81 -18.54 -5.89
N LEU A 184 5.55 -18.78 -6.96
CA LEU A 184 6.96 -19.15 -6.94
C LEU A 184 7.74 -18.00 -7.54
N ALA A 185 8.79 -17.54 -6.87
CA ALA A 185 9.57 -16.39 -7.31
C ALA A 185 11.07 -16.60 -7.07
N ILE A 186 11.86 -16.11 -8.00
CA ILE A 186 13.31 -15.98 -7.90
C ILE A 186 13.60 -14.49 -7.91
N SER A 187 14.35 -14.01 -6.92
CA SER A 187 14.65 -12.60 -6.78
C SER A 187 16.13 -12.37 -6.50
N ASN A 188 16.75 -11.47 -7.28
CA ASN A 188 18.02 -10.85 -6.91
C ASN A 188 17.72 -9.56 -6.16
N ILE A 189 18.26 -9.39 -4.96
CA ILE A 189 17.94 -8.31 -4.03
C ILE A 189 19.20 -7.55 -3.68
N ARG A 190 19.13 -6.21 -3.86
CA ARG A 190 20.23 -5.30 -3.54
C ARG A 190 19.73 -4.12 -2.73
N PRO A 191 20.04 -4.03 -1.43
CA PRO A 191 19.78 -2.84 -0.63
C PRO A 191 20.39 -1.58 -1.24
N THR A 192 19.68 -0.44 -1.16
CA THR A 192 20.17 0.86 -1.67
C THR A 192 20.92 1.65 -0.61
N TYR A 193 21.10 1.08 0.56
CA TYR A 193 21.78 1.62 1.74
C TYR A 193 22.89 0.68 2.18
N ALA A 194 23.80 1.18 3.02
CA ALA A 194 24.90 0.38 3.56
C ALA A 194 24.34 -0.69 4.50
N TYR A 195 24.13 -1.91 4.02
CA TYR A 195 23.62 -3.04 4.77
C TYR A 195 24.40 -4.30 4.45
N ASN A 196 24.77 -5.04 5.49
CA ASN A 196 25.33 -6.38 5.36
C ASN A 196 24.52 -7.35 6.25
N TYR A 197 24.14 -8.47 5.67
CA TYR A 197 23.64 -9.60 6.45
C TYR A 197 24.79 -10.56 6.74
N ASN A 198 25.18 -10.69 8.03
CA ASN A 198 26.27 -11.55 8.45
C ASN A 198 25.72 -12.91 8.84
N LEU A 199 26.11 -13.94 8.11
CA LEU A 199 25.76 -15.31 8.41
C LEU A 199 27.02 -16.15 8.55
N ASN A 200 27.35 -16.55 9.79
CA ASN A 200 28.54 -17.37 10.11
C ASN A 200 29.86 -16.76 9.60
N GLY A 201 29.99 -15.41 9.67
CA GLY A 201 31.16 -14.68 9.22
C GLY A 201 31.16 -14.30 7.75
N GLN A 202 30.25 -14.83 6.94
CA GLN A 202 30.06 -14.40 5.56
C GLN A 202 29.08 -13.23 5.51
N LYS A 203 29.46 -12.15 4.82
CA LYS A 203 28.68 -10.92 4.67
C LYS A 203 28.02 -10.85 3.30
N TYR A 204 26.71 -10.61 3.30
CA TYR A 204 25.90 -10.49 2.09
C TYR A 204 25.37 -9.04 2.02
N ASN A 205 25.80 -8.29 1.01
CA ASN A 205 25.29 -6.95 0.68
C ASN A 205 24.31 -6.97 -0.49
N ASP A 206 24.40 -7.99 -1.34
CA ASP A 206 23.41 -8.42 -2.32
C ASP A 206 23.21 -9.93 -2.18
N PHE A 207 22.06 -10.43 -2.56
CA PHE A 207 21.73 -11.84 -2.37
C PHE A 207 20.58 -12.28 -3.26
N GLU A 208 20.50 -13.58 -3.47
CA GLU A 208 19.43 -14.22 -4.22
C GLU A 208 18.49 -14.98 -3.28
N THR A 209 17.20 -14.98 -3.63
CA THR A 209 16.18 -15.75 -2.91
C THR A 209 15.30 -16.51 -3.90
N THR A 210 15.00 -17.76 -3.58
CA THR A 210 13.97 -18.56 -4.26
C THR A 210 12.87 -18.85 -3.25
N THR A 211 11.68 -18.34 -3.51
CA THR A 211 10.56 -18.38 -2.56
C THR A 211 9.34 -19.08 -3.15
N ALA A 212 8.64 -19.83 -2.30
CA ALA A 212 7.27 -20.28 -2.52
C ALA A 212 6.37 -19.57 -1.51
N LYS A 213 5.29 -18.95 -1.99
CA LYS A 213 4.31 -18.25 -1.17
C LYS A 213 2.91 -18.79 -1.44
N ILE A 214 2.17 -19.07 -0.38
CA ILE A 214 0.74 -19.36 -0.42
C ILE A 214 0.03 -18.29 0.40
N ALA A 215 -0.96 -17.64 -0.19
CA ALA A 215 -1.76 -16.61 0.45
C ALA A 215 -3.24 -16.99 0.34
N LEU A 216 -3.95 -16.86 1.46
CA LEU A 216 -5.38 -17.15 1.60
C LEU A 216 -6.08 -15.88 2.07
N GLN A 217 -7.17 -15.52 1.43
CA GLN A 217 -8.12 -14.51 1.89
C GLN A 217 -9.46 -15.16 2.13
N TRP A 218 -9.98 -15.03 3.32
CA TRP A 218 -11.27 -15.57 3.72
C TRP A 218 -12.18 -14.47 4.23
N ASP A 219 -13.28 -14.24 3.51
CA ASP A 219 -14.26 -13.19 3.76
C ASP A 219 -15.64 -13.84 4.01
N PRO A 220 -15.84 -14.55 5.17
CA PRO A 220 -16.99 -15.44 5.41
C PRO A 220 -18.34 -14.72 5.45
N PHE A 221 -18.33 -13.40 5.62
CA PHE A 221 -19.55 -12.59 5.75
C PHE A 221 -19.84 -11.73 4.52
N ASN A 222 -19.09 -11.94 3.42
CA ASN A 222 -19.44 -11.31 2.16
C ASN A 222 -20.77 -11.89 1.66
N THR A 223 -21.64 -11.01 1.16
CA THR A 223 -22.89 -11.41 0.52
C THR A 223 -22.90 -10.97 -0.93
N SER A 224 -23.52 -11.76 -1.79
CA SER A 224 -23.68 -11.44 -3.20
C SER A 224 -25.17 -11.41 -3.52
N GLU A 225 -25.65 -10.29 -4.01
CA GLU A 225 -27.02 -10.12 -4.45
C GLU A 225 -27.04 -9.82 -5.96
N LYS A 226 -28.00 -10.41 -6.69
CA LYS A 226 -28.22 -10.03 -8.08
C LYS A 226 -29.17 -8.83 -8.11
N ASN A 227 -28.77 -7.77 -8.79
CA ASN A 227 -29.67 -6.65 -9.03
C ASN A 227 -30.77 -7.04 -10.07
N LYS A 228 -31.74 -6.15 -10.27
CA LYS A 228 -32.85 -6.38 -11.23
C LYS A 228 -32.35 -6.54 -12.70
N GLU A 229 -31.15 -6.15 -12.99
CA GLU A 229 -30.49 -6.23 -14.31
C GLU A 229 -29.58 -7.47 -14.43
N GLY A 230 -29.58 -8.37 -13.41
CA GLY A 230 -28.78 -9.60 -13.40
C GLY A 230 -27.30 -9.42 -13.01
N ALA A 231 -26.85 -8.19 -12.73
CA ALA A 231 -25.50 -7.93 -12.28
C ALA A 231 -25.33 -8.32 -10.80
N THR A 232 -24.23 -8.99 -10.47
CA THR A 232 -23.92 -9.40 -9.11
C THR A 232 -23.31 -8.23 -8.34
N ILE A 233 -24.02 -7.75 -7.32
CA ILE A 233 -23.51 -6.78 -6.35
C ILE A 233 -22.90 -7.56 -5.19
N LYS A 234 -21.60 -7.39 -4.94
CA LYS A 234 -20.94 -7.93 -3.75
C LYS A 234 -21.03 -6.90 -2.63
N ASN A 235 -21.64 -7.28 -1.51
CA ASN A 235 -21.63 -6.51 -0.28
C ASN A 235 -20.52 -7.03 0.62
N GLU A 236 -19.62 -6.13 1.02
CA GLU A 236 -18.50 -6.46 1.91
C GLU A 236 -18.98 -6.75 3.32
N GLY A 237 -18.70 -7.95 3.81
CA GLY A 237 -18.88 -8.38 5.19
C GLY A 237 -17.59 -8.33 6.01
N TYR A 238 -17.72 -8.36 7.32
CA TYR A 238 -16.62 -8.38 8.29
C TYR A 238 -16.90 -9.40 9.40
N PRO A 239 -15.87 -10.02 9.99
CA PRO A 239 -14.43 -9.84 9.76
C PRO A 239 -13.95 -10.41 8.42
N LYS A 240 -12.80 -9.87 7.95
CA LYS A 240 -12.01 -10.43 6.84
C LYS A 240 -10.72 -11.00 7.41
N PHE A 241 -10.26 -12.12 6.88
CA PHE A 241 -9.04 -12.79 7.32
C PHE A 241 -8.08 -12.99 6.16
N THR A 242 -6.79 -12.80 6.44
CA THR A 242 -5.71 -13.12 5.49
C THR A 242 -4.63 -13.92 6.21
N LEU A 243 -4.20 -15.00 5.59
CA LEU A 243 -3.08 -15.81 6.04
C LEU A 243 -2.12 -16.00 4.87
N GLN A 244 -0.83 -15.76 5.09
CA GLN A 244 0.19 -15.94 4.08
C GLN A 244 1.37 -16.72 4.66
N TYR A 245 1.80 -17.74 3.95
CA TYR A 245 3.01 -18.48 4.28
C TYR A 245 4.01 -18.33 3.15
N THR A 246 5.24 -17.94 3.48
CA THR A 246 6.35 -17.82 2.54
C THR A 246 7.50 -18.69 3.00
N LYS A 247 8.05 -19.52 2.11
CA LYS A 247 9.23 -20.34 2.34
C LYS A 247 10.31 -19.96 1.34
N SER A 248 11.51 -19.66 1.83
CA SER A 248 12.71 -19.52 1.02
C SER A 248 13.55 -20.81 1.11
N PHE A 249 14.12 -21.22 -0.01
CA PHE A 249 14.88 -22.45 -0.11
C PHE A 249 16.33 -22.11 -0.48
N ARG A 250 17.27 -22.40 0.43
CA ARG A 250 18.70 -22.25 0.16
C ARG A 250 19.16 -23.25 -0.90
N ASP A 251 20.17 -22.86 -1.67
CA ASP A 251 20.83 -23.67 -2.72
C ASP A 251 19.88 -24.11 -3.86
N VAL A 252 18.64 -23.58 -3.90
CA VAL A 252 17.71 -23.76 -5.02
C VAL A 252 17.80 -22.53 -5.93
N LEU A 253 18.21 -22.73 -7.20
CA LEU A 253 18.38 -21.65 -8.18
C LEU A 253 19.25 -20.49 -7.62
N ASN A 254 20.37 -20.83 -7.02
CA ASN A 254 21.37 -19.95 -6.40
C ASN A 254 20.90 -19.15 -5.17
N ALA A 255 19.79 -19.53 -4.55
CA ALA A 255 19.32 -18.80 -3.36
C ALA A 255 20.23 -18.97 -2.14
N ASP A 256 20.56 -17.86 -1.49
CA ASP A 256 21.50 -17.79 -0.36
C ASP A 256 20.89 -18.23 0.97
N PHE A 257 19.57 -18.04 1.16
CA PHE A 257 18.97 -18.13 2.47
C PHE A 257 17.82 -19.14 2.57
N ASN A 258 17.78 -19.83 3.72
CA ASN A 258 16.66 -20.66 4.12
C ASN A 258 15.90 -19.98 5.26
N PHE A 259 14.66 -19.55 4.99
CA PHE A 259 13.78 -18.98 6.00
C PHE A 259 12.31 -19.30 5.71
N SER A 260 11.47 -19.11 6.69
CA SER A 260 10.02 -19.19 6.54
C SER A 260 9.35 -17.99 7.23
N LYS A 261 8.23 -17.55 6.68
CA LYS A 261 7.42 -16.47 7.24
C LYS A 261 5.97 -16.92 7.29
N LEU A 262 5.29 -16.55 8.36
CA LEU A 262 3.84 -16.67 8.49
C LEU A 262 3.29 -15.29 8.82
N ASP A 263 2.44 -14.75 7.94
CA ASP A 263 1.82 -13.44 8.08
C ASP A 263 0.31 -13.61 8.22
N PHE A 264 -0.28 -12.95 9.21
CA PHE A 264 -1.71 -12.95 9.49
C PHE A 264 -2.24 -11.53 9.55
N ARG A 265 -3.45 -11.30 9.00
CA ARG A 265 -4.20 -10.06 9.18
C ARG A 265 -5.67 -10.35 9.35
N THR A 266 -6.33 -9.62 10.24
CA THR A 266 -7.79 -9.58 10.31
C THR A 266 -8.27 -8.14 10.39
N ILE A 267 -9.38 -7.87 9.70
CA ILE A 267 -10.03 -6.56 9.64
C ILE A 267 -11.46 -6.74 10.13
N HIS A 268 -11.81 -6.01 11.17
CA HIS A 268 -13.15 -5.97 11.75
C HIS A 268 -13.77 -4.61 11.53
N LYS A 269 -15.05 -4.57 11.16
CA LYS A 269 -15.84 -3.33 11.09
C LYS A 269 -17.14 -3.52 11.86
N ILE A 270 -17.28 -2.76 12.93
CA ILE A 270 -18.46 -2.78 13.80
C ILE A 270 -19.25 -1.50 13.55
N LYS A 271 -20.46 -1.63 13.01
CA LYS A 271 -21.37 -0.50 12.82
C LYS A 271 -22.16 -0.27 14.11
N HIS A 272 -22.07 0.95 14.67
CA HIS A 272 -22.83 1.34 15.87
C HIS A 272 -24.18 1.96 15.48
N ASN A 273 -24.18 2.75 14.40
CA ASN A 273 -25.37 3.33 13.82
C ASN A 273 -25.12 3.61 12.31
N LYS A 274 -26.07 4.29 11.66
CA LYS A 274 -26.00 4.58 10.21
C LYS A 274 -24.72 5.35 9.79
N HIS A 275 -24.15 6.14 10.71
CA HIS A 275 -23.04 7.07 10.38
C HIS A 275 -21.80 6.91 11.27
N SER A 276 -21.84 6.03 12.29
CA SER A 276 -20.73 5.79 13.20
C SER A 276 -20.35 4.31 13.18
N TYR A 277 -19.05 4.04 13.11
CA TYR A 277 -18.51 2.67 13.07
C TYR A 277 -17.08 2.65 13.59
N THR A 278 -16.63 1.48 14.01
CA THR A 278 -15.26 1.22 14.43
C THR A 278 -14.62 0.21 13.47
N ILE A 279 -13.41 0.50 13.03
CA ILE A 279 -12.57 -0.45 12.29
C ILE A 279 -11.39 -0.83 13.17
N GLY A 280 -11.22 -2.13 13.36
CA GLY A 280 -10.04 -2.72 14.00
C GLY A 280 -9.25 -3.51 12.97
N THR A 281 -7.96 -3.26 12.84
CA THR A 281 -7.04 -4.01 12.01
C THR A 281 -5.95 -4.61 12.88
N LEU A 282 -5.89 -5.92 12.98
CA LEU A 282 -4.81 -6.66 13.61
C LEU A 282 -3.94 -7.28 12.52
N SER A 283 -2.63 -7.01 12.56
CA SER A 283 -1.64 -7.66 11.71
C SER A 283 -0.58 -8.31 12.59
N ALA A 284 -0.17 -9.52 12.26
CA ALA A 284 0.88 -10.23 12.97
C ALA A 284 1.75 -11.00 11.97
N GLY A 285 3.00 -11.23 12.35
CA GLY A 285 3.91 -12.00 11.53
C GLY A 285 5.05 -12.59 12.36
N ILE A 286 5.54 -13.73 11.89
CA ILE A 286 6.72 -14.38 12.42
C ILE A 286 7.60 -14.86 11.27
N ALA A 287 8.89 -14.56 11.35
CA ALA A 287 9.92 -15.06 10.46
C ALA A 287 10.88 -15.96 11.24
N HIS A 288 11.24 -17.09 10.64
CA HIS A 288 12.16 -18.04 11.24
C HIS A 288 13.23 -18.44 10.23
N GLY A 289 14.46 -18.65 10.72
CA GLY A 289 15.61 -19.02 9.90
C GLY A 289 16.51 -17.85 9.57
N ASN A 290 17.19 -17.92 8.43
CA ASN A 290 18.18 -16.90 8.02
C ASN A 290 17.47 -15.80 7.17
N THR A 291 16.73 -14.94 7.87
CA THR A 291 15.89 -13.92 7.22
C THR A 291 16.62 -12.57 7.17
N PRO A 292 16.96 -12.03 5.98
CA PRO A 292 17.56 -10.71 5.86
C PRO A 292 16.52 -9.59 6.16
N LEU A 293 17.00 -8.39 6.52
CA LEU A 293 16.17 -7.25 6.93
C LEU A 293 15.08 -6.88 5.92
N THR A 294 15.37 -7.05 4.62
CA THR A 294 14.43 -6.82 3.52
C THR A 294 13.14 -7.65 3.61
N HIS A 295 13.17 -8.77 4.34
CA HIS A 295 12.06 -9.70 4.53
C HIS A 295 11.51 -9.71 5.95
N LEU A 296 12.06 -8.90 6.86
CA LEU A 296 11.58 -8.73 8.24
C LEU A 296 10.46 -7.66 8.30
N TYR A 297 10.12 -7.19 9.50
CA TYR A 297 8.95 -6.35 9.75
C TYR A 297 9.32 -5.04 10.43
N HIS A 298 8.81 -3.91 9.95
CA HIS A 298 9.06 -2.57 10.50
C HIS A 298 7.81 -1.88 11.09
N ALA A 299 6.70 -2.55 11.32
CA ALA A 299 5.47 -2.02 11.92
C ALA A 299 4.87 -0.74 11.25
N TYR A 300 5.19 -0.43 10.01
CA TYR A 300 4.68 0.71 9.23
C TYR A 300 4.87 2.09 9.87
N PRO A 301 6.10 2.54 10.18
CA PRO A 301 6.39 3.87 10.69
C PRO A 301 6.07 4.97 9.66
N ASN A 302 5.77 6.18 10.13
CA ASN A 302 5.51 7.32 9.27
C ASN A 302 6.01 8.66 9.85
N ASN A 303 7.03 8.68 10.68
CA ASN A 303 7.65 9.90 11.17
C ASN A 303 9.09 10.02 10.68
N ILE A 304 9.55 11.27 10.50
CA ILE A 304 10.91 11.57 10.05
C ILE A 304 11.72 12.18 11.19
N THR A 305 13.01 11.89 11.24
CA THR A 305 13.92 12.46 12.21
C THR A 305 14.24 13.91 11.82
N LYS A 306 13.54 14.87 12.40
CA LYS A 306 13.76 16.32 12.25
C LYS A 306 13.55 17.02 13.59
N GLU A 307 14.18 18.18 13.76
CA GLU A 307 14.25 18.89 15.05
C GLU A 307 12.89 19.42 15.52
N THR A 308 12.06 19.96 14.62
CA THR A 308 10.80 20.59 14.98
C THR A 308 9.57 19.86 14.45
N ILE A 309 8.43 20.01 15.13
CA ILE A 309 7.11 19.46 14.71
C ILE A 309 6.78 19.92 13.28
N LEU A 310 7.02 21.19 12.95
CA LEU A 310 6.73 21.73 11.62
C LEU A 310 7.59 21.10 10.52
N GLN A 311 8.84 20.77 10.80
CA GLN A 311 9.70 20.06 9.85
C GLN A 311 9.29 18.60 9.67
N ARG A 312 8.66 18.00 10.69
CA ARG A 312 8.08 16.64 10.64
C ARG A 312 6.66 16.61 10.05
N PHE A 313 6.09 17.77 9.72
CA PHE A 313 4.75 17.87 9.15
C PHE A 313 4.70 17.19 7.78
N SER A 314 3.78 16.25 7.63
CA SER A 314 3.64 15.40 6.45
C SER A 314 2.20 14.94 6.29
N VAL A 315 1.96 13.87 5.54
CA VAL A 315 0.63 13.30 5.36
C VAL A 315 0.50 12.00 6.15
N ALA A 316 -0.59 11.86 6.91
CA ALA A 316 -0.89 10.65 7.68
C ALA A 316 -1.20 9.47 6.76
N GLY A 317 -0.72 8.30 7.10
CA GLY A 317 -1.04 7.07 6.39
C GLY A 317 -2.31 6.41 6.90
N ILE A 318 -2.79 5.40 6.18
CA ILE A 318 -4.05 4.73 6.53
C ILE A 318 -3.89 3.88 7.81
N ASN A 319 -2.82 3.08 7.87
CA ASN A 319 -2.55 2.14 8.97
C ASN A 319 -1.13 2.30 9.56
N SER A 320 -0.48 3.43 9.30
CA SER A 320 0.88 3.72 9.78
C SER A 320 0.87 4.27 11.21
N PHE A 321 1.99 4.08 11.89
CA PHE A 321 2.29 4.71 13.18
C PHE A 321 2.87 6.10 12.93
N GLU A 322 2.15 7.14 13.34
CA GLU A 322 2.42 8.51 12.92
C GLU A 322 3.54 9.19 13.71
N THR A 323 3.83 8.70 14.92
CA THR A 323 4.91 9.19 15.78
C THR A 323 6.13 8.28 15.78
N MET A 324 6.05 7.07 15.18
CA MET A 324 7.16 6.15 15.04
C MET A 324 8.07 6.61 13.90
N TYR A 325 9.36 6.78 14.20
CA TYR A 325 10.35 7.20 13.20
C TYR A 325 10.68 6.07 12.23
N PHE A 326 11.00 6.44 10.98
CA PHE A 326 11.50 5.47 10.00
C PHE A 326 12.77 4.82 10.55
N ASN A 327 12.88 3.51 10.35
CA ASN A 327 14.01 2.65 10.78
C ASN A 327 14.20 2.56 12.30
N GLU A 328 13.28 3.06 13.12
CA GLU A 328 13.38 3.01 14.57
C GLU A 328 13.32 1.57 15.08
N PHE A 329 12.45 0.73 14.48
CA PHE A 329 12.23 -0.64 14.94
C PHE A 329 12.15 -1.63 13.79
N PHE A 330 12.77 -2.79 13.99
CA PHE A 330 12.56 -3.99 13.17
C PHE A 330 12.32 -5.21 14.06
N SER A 331 11.60 -6.20 13.51
CA SER A 331 11.21 -7.41 14.24
C SER A 331 11.25 -8.64 13.33
N ASP A 332 11.62 -9.80 13.89
CA ASP A 332 11.41 -11.11 13.25
C ASP A 332 10.04 -11.71 13.62
N ARG A 333 9.43 -11.20 14.71
CA ARG A 333 8.05 -11.49 15.13
C ARG A 333 7.42 -10.22 15.65
N PHE A 334 6.21 -9.94 15.17
CA PHE A 334 5.51 -8.71 15.53
C PHE A 334 3.99 -8.90 15.54
N SER A 335 3.32 -8.00 16.23
CA SER A 335 1.88 -7.78 16.09
C SER A 335 1.57 -6.30 16.20
N THR A 336 0.65 -5.83 15.38
CA THR A 336 0.14 -4.46 15.41
C THR A 336 -1.38 -4.47 15.47
N LEU A 337 -1.94 -3.59 16.29
CA LEU A 337 -3.38 -3.34 16.36
C LEU A 337 -3.63 -1.86 16.09
N VAL A 338 -4.44 -1.58 15.08
CA VAL A 338 -4.92 -0.23 14.76
C VAL A 338 -6.43 -0.20 14.94
N VAL A 339 -6.93 0.66 15.79
CA VAL A 339 -8.37 0.87 16.02
C VAL A 339 -8.72 2.30 15.64
N LYS A 340 -9.68 2.46 14.73
CA LYS A 340 -10.22 3.75 14.27
C LYS A 340 -11.72 3.79 14.55
N HIS A 341 -12.15 4.73 15.37
CA HIS A 341 -13.56 4.98 15.63
C HIS A 341 -14.04 6.22 14.88
N TYR A 342 -14.89 6.01 13.89
CA TYR A 342 -15.48 7.05 13.07
C TYR A 342 -16.75 7.57 13.74
N VAL A 343 -16.71 8.80 14.22
CA VAL A 343 -17.86 9.50 14.79
C VAL A 343 -18.78 9.98 13.68
N LYS A 344 -20.06 10.17 13.97
CA LYS A 344 -21.01 10.76 13.02
C LYS A 344 -20.47 12.11 12.50
N PRO A 345 -20.50 12.37 11.19
CA PRO A 345 -20.08 13.66 10.65
C PRO A 345 -20.86 14.82 11.23
N PHE A 346 -20.21 15.96 11.44
CA PHE A 346 -20.82 17.19 11.91
C PHE A 346 -21.39 17.96 10.72
N ALA A 347 -22.70 18.16 10.67
CA ALA A 347 -23.33 18.98 9.65
C ALA A 347 -23.17 20.46 9.97
N ILE A 348 -22.10 21.10 9.52
CA ILE A 348 -21.85 22.54 9.75
C ILE A 348 -22.49 23.39 8.65
N ALA A 349 -22.41 22.94 7.40
CA ALA A 349 -23.03 23.59 6.24
C ALA A 349 -23.43 22.54 5.19
N LYS A 350 -24.22 22.93 4.17
CA LYS A 350 -24.80 22.04 3.15
C LYS A 350 -23.76 21.10 2.48
N HIS A 351 -22.50 21.56 2.31
CA HIS A 351 -21.42 20.81 1.69
C HIS A 351 -20.19 20.65 2.59
N PHE A 352 -20.31 21.00 3.88
CA PHE A 352 -19.21 20.95 4.83
C PHE A 352 -19.60 20.07 6.02
N ASN A 353 -19.21 18.82 5.97
CA ASN A 353 -19.54 17.80 6.96
C ASN A 353 -18.26 17.08 7.43
N PRO A 354 -17.39 17.75 8.21
CA PRO A 354 -16.19 17.12 8.75
C PRO A 354 -16.53 15.94 9.65
N GLN A 355 -15.63 14.97 9.66
CA GLN A 355 -15.77 13.75 10.45
C GLN A 355 -14.60 13.58 11.39
N LEU A 356 -14.87 13.51 12.69
CA LEU A 356 -13.89 13.13 13.68
C LEU A 356 -13.68 11.63 13.67
N VAL A 357 -12.41 11.21 13.72
CA VAL A 357 -11.98 9.82 13.88
C VAL A 357 -11.04 9.76 15.07
N LEU A 358 -11.38 8.95 16.06
CA LEU A 358 -10.50 8.65 17.18
C LEU A 358 -9.63 7.45 16.79
N VAL A 359 -8.34 7.55 17.06
CA VAL A 359 -7.36 6.54 16.61
C VAL A 359 -6.51 6.10 17.79
N THR A 360 -6.35 4.78 17.93
CA THR A 360 -5.39 4.17 18.84
C THR A 360 -4.60 3.10 18.11
N ARG A 361 -3.28 3.03 18.38
CA ARG A 361 -2.37 2.08 17.75
C ARG A 361 -1.47 1.45 18.80
N TYR A 362 -1.27 0.16 18.66
CA TYR A 362 -0.40 -0.62 19.51
C TYR A 362 0.49 -1.53 18.63
N ALA A 363 1.77 -1.62 18.96
CA ALA A 363 2.70 -2.54 18.31
C ALA A 363 3.58 -3.22 19.35
N VAL A 364 3.80 -4.52 19.16
CA VAL A 364 4.74 -5.32 19.95
C VAL A 364 5.54 -6.20 18.99
N GLY A 365 6.80 -6.41 19.28
CA GLY A 365 7.65 -7.25 18.45
C GLY A 365 9.05 -7.39 19.04
N ASN A 366 9.75 -8.40 18.57
CA ASN A 366 11.12 -8.65 18.99
C ASN A 366 11.92 -9.23 17.83
N MET A 367 13.24 -9.31 17.99
CA MET A 367 14.14 -9.87 16.98
C MET A 367 15.24 -10.70 17.66
N ASN A 368 15.41 -11.91 17.16
CA ASN A 368 16.58 -12.70 17.48
C ASN A 368 17.75 -12.30 16.57
N ASN A 369 18.98 -12.45 17.08
CA ASN A 369 20.19 -12.27 16.27
C ASN A 369 20.30 -10.89 15.58
N ILE A 370 19.97 -9.81 16.28
CA ILE A 370 20.09 -8.42 15.78
C ILE A 370 21.49 -8.17 15.18
N SER A 371 22.55 -8.73 15.80
CA SER A 371 23.93 -8.58 15.36
C SER A 371 24.23 -9.10 13.95
N ARG A 372 23.34 -9.87 13.35
CA ARG A 372 23.48 -10.29 11.94
C ARG A 372 23.19 -9.17 10.94
N HIS A 373 22.49 -8.12 11.38
CA HIS A 373 22.07 -6.98 10.54
C HIS A 373 23.04 -5.81 10.79
N GLU A 374 24.13 -5.78 10.02
CA GLU A 374 25.19 -4.78 10.16
C GLU A 374 24.87 -3.49 9.38
N ASN A 375 25.40 -2.35 9.88
CA ASN A 375 25.32 -1.01 9.28
C ASN A 375 23.89 -0.41 9.23
N VAL A 376 22.94 -0.97 9.97
CA VAL A 376 21.63 -0.37 10.21
C VAL A 376 21.40 -0.39 11.71
N ASN A 377 21.06 0.77 12.27
CA ASN A 377 20.78 0.89 13.71
C ASN A 377 19.28 0.94 13.93
N PHE A 378 18.76 0.01 14.73
CA PHE A 378 17.33 -0.08 15.06
C PHE A 378 17.15 -0.78 16.41
N GLY A 379 16.00 -0.53 17.04
CA GLY A 379 15.54 -1.23 18.23
C GLY A 379 14.51 -2.32 17.94
N THR A 380 13.94 -2.89 19.01
CA THR A 380 12.82 -3.83 18.96
C THR A 380 11.61 -3.25 19.69
N LEU A 381 10.43 -3.83 19.47
CA LEU A 381 9.16 -3.39 20.06
C LEU A 381 8.76 -4.25 21.30
N GLU A 382 9.69 -4.85 22.00
CA GLU A 382 9.41 -5.83 23.07
C GLU A 382 8.65 -5.26 24.28
N GLN A 383 8.78 -3.94 24.54
CA GLN A 383 8.08 -3.29 25.65
C GLN A 383 6.68 -2.78 25.30
N GLY A 384 6.29 -2.90 24.04
CA GLY A 384 4.99 -2.42 23.55
C GLY A 384 4.96 -0.92 23.24
N TYR A 385 4.85 -0.58 21.96
CA TYR A 385 4.72 0.78 21.47
C TYR A 385 3.25 1.19 21.43
N THR A 386 2.96 2.38 21.92
CA THR A 386 1.60 2.92 21.96
C THR A 386 1.54 4.34 21.45
N GLU A 387 0.54 4.63 20.62
CA GLU A 387 0.16 5.99 20.26
C GLU A 387 -1.35 6.11 20.10
N SER A 388 -1.88 7.28 20.42
CA SER A 388 -3.30 7.61 20.24
C SER A 388 -3.46 9.03 19.74
N GLY A 389 -4.58 9.29 19.09
CA GLY A 389 -4.84 10.60 18.54
C GLY A 389 -6.19 10.71 17.86
N PHE A 390 -6.32 11.71 17.03
CA PHE A 390 -7.54 11.97 16.27
C PHE A 390 -7.22 12.40 14.85
N GLU A 391 -8.19 12.22 13.96
CA GLU A 391 -8.22 12.78 12.62
C GLU A 391 -9.51 13.59 12.46
N ILE A 392 -9.42 14.75 11.84
CA ILE A 392 -10.58 15.53 11.39
C ILE A 392 -10.56 15.47 9.88
N ASN A 393 -11.38 14.60 9.31
CA ASN A 393 -11.43 14.33 7.88
C ASN A 393 -12.48 15.21 7.19
N LYS A 394 -12.34 15.41 5.87
CA LYS A 394 -13.27 16.15 5.02
C LYS A 394 -13.43 17.63 5.41
N LEU A 395 -12.33 18.29 5.82
CA LEU A 395 -12.33 19.72 6.10
C LEU A 395 -12.49 20.53 4.82
N LEU A 396 -11.66 20.30 3.79
CA LEU A 396 -11.71 21.03 2.52
C LEU A 396 -11.16 20.13 1.39
N PHE A 397 -11.91 19.95 0.31
CA PHE A 397 -11.50 19.16 -0.88
C PHE A 397 -10.91 17.77 -0.55
N GLY A 398 -11.42 17.09 0.48
CA GLY A 398 -10.92 15.78 0.93
C GLY A 398 -9.70 15.85 1.87
N PHE A 399 -9.14 17.05 2.11
CA PHE A 399 -8.09 17.25 3.11
C PHE A 399 -8.67 17.25 4.54
N GLY A 400 -7.83 16.90 5.48
CA GLY A 400 -8.08 16.94 6.90
C GLY A 400 -6.79 17.11 7.68
N LEU A 401 -6.90 17.05 9.00
CA LEU A 401 -5.77 17.13 9.92
C LEU A 401 -5.80 15.95 10.88
N SER A 402 -4.63 15.49 11.30
CA SER A 402 -4.46 14.53 12.38
C SER A 402 -3.50 15.05 13.43
N GLY A 403 -3.78 14.71 14.69
CA GLY A 403 -2.87 14.89 15.81
C GLY A 403 -2.71 13.56 16.53
N THR A 404 -1.47 13.11 16.73
CA THR A 404 -1.15 11.82 17.37
C THR A 404 -0.08 12.05 18.43
N TYR A 405 -0.22 11.35 19.55
CA TYR A 405 0.71 11.39 20.68
C TYR A 405 1.20 9.98 21.01
N ARG A 406 2.53 9.84 21.15
CA ARG A 406 3.24 8.64 21.58
C ARG A 406 3.36 8.63 23.10
N TYR A 407 3.07 7.50 23.73
CA TYR A 407 3.14 7.35 25.17
C TYR A 407 3.58 5.94 25.57
N GLY A 408 3.76 5.71 26.90
CA GLY A 408 4.15 4.41 27.42
C GLY A 408 5.67 4.17 27.40
N ALA A 409 6.10 2.93 27.23
CA ALA A 409 7.49 2.52 27.38
C ALA A 409 8.46 3.17 26.38
N TYR A 410 7.97 3.56 25.22
CA TYR A 410 8.78 4.21 24.18
C TYR A 410 8.57 5.73 24.10
N HIS A 411 8.01 6.36 25.12
CA HIS A 411 7.94 7.80 25.23
C HIS A 411 9.35 8.42 25.20
N LEU A 412 9.56 9.44 24.37
CA LEU A 412 10.83 10.10 24.20
C LEU A 412 11.03 11.22 25.24
N PRO A 413 12.27 11.56 25.63
CA PRO A 413 12.53 12.56 26.65
C PRO A 413 11.95 13.95 26.35
N ASN A 414 11.97 14.38 25.09
CA ASN A 414 11.41 15.65 24.67
C ASN A 414 9.94 15.46 24.30
N GLU A 415 9.05 16.23 24.90
CA GLU A 415 7.61 16.14 24.65
C GLU A 415 7.24 16.32 23.18
N GLU A 416 7.90 17.26 22.50
CA GLU A 416 7.67 17.55 21.08
C GLU A 416 7.95 16.35 20.15
N ASP A 417 8.87 15.46 20.55
CA ASP A 417 9.24 14.28 19.77
C ASP A 417 8.16 13.17 19.83
N ASN A 418 7.26 13.29 20.79
CA ASN A 418 6.12 12.39 20.97
C ASN A 418 4.85 12.84 20.23
N ILE A 419 4.90 13.99 19.56
CA ILE A 419 3.75 14.59 18.87
C ILE A 419 3.96 14.55 17.35
N ALA A 420 2.96 14.08 16.64
CA ALA A 420 2.88 14.20 15.18
C ALA A 420 1.61 14.94 14.77
N ILE A 421 1.79 16.01 14.00
CA ILE A 421 0.68 16.76 13.37
C ILE A 421 0.84 16.57 11.87
N LYS A 422 -0.22 16.08 11.19
CA LYS A 422 -0.14 15.71 9.78
C LYS A 422 -1.43 16.05 9.04
N PHE A 423 -1.33 16.23 7.72
CA PHE A 423 -2.51 16.23 6.88
C PHE A 423 -3.10 14.82 6.76
N THR A 424 -4.42 14.72 6.69
CA THR A 424 -5.11 13.54 6.15
C THR A 424 -5.64 13.85 4.76
N PHE A 425 -5.71 12.83 3.91
CA PHE A 425 -6.24 12.99 2.57
C PHE A 425 -7.16 11.81 2.26
N ASN A 426 -8.46 12.10 2.21
CA ASN A 426 -9.51 11.11 1.96
C ASN A 426 -10.41 11.64 0.85
N ILE A 427 -10.16 11.25 -0.40
CA ILE A 427 -11.12 11.45 -1.48
C ILE A 427 -11.96 10.18 -1.58
N THR A 428 -13.25 10.32 -1.29
CA THR A 428 -14.28 9.34 -1.67
C THR A 428 -14.95 9.92 -2.93
N LEU A 429 -14.58 9.39 -4.10
CA LEU A 429 -15.26 9.70 -5.36
C LEU A 429 -16.60 8.98 -5.42
#